data_d65f888a8cca54055d6362426f1f47f7
#
_entry.id   d65f888a8cca54055d6362426f1f47f7
#
_cell.length_a   1.000
_cell.length_b   1.000
_cell.length_c   1.000
_cell.angle_alpha   90.00
_cell.angle_beta   90.00
_cell.angle_gamma   90.00
#
_symmetry.space_group_name_H-M   'P 1'
#
loop_
_entity.id
_entity.type
_entity.pdbx_description
1 polymer ?
#
loop_
_entity_poly.entity_id
_entity_poly.type
_entity_poly.pdbx_seq_one_letter_code
_entity_poly.pdbx_strand_id
1 'polypeptide(L)'
;KHKFQGNSLGKVLKTLVFLLFPSLIFITNLQADELPPRPFPPRLVNDLAGIIDPSAIIQLEQKLVAFNDTTSTQIAVVTVPSLYGYEIADFTDRLAEKWGVGQKGKDNGAMILVKPKNSEGNGYVRISVGYGLEDVITDAVARRIIEKEMIPYFRQGDYTKGIMAGTEVIMNLSSGKFKAEDYIGGGSSSAIGIGIFIIILFGIFLMRFLFAPFAIGRSSSFWPMILLMNMFGRGGHNGKWKDFSSGSGWFGGGGSSFGGFGGGSFGGGGASGSW
;
A
#
# COMPACT_ATOMS: atom_id res chain seq x y z
N LYS A 1 1.53 33.86 81.67
CA LYS A 1 1.37 34.41 80.28
C LYS A 1 1.96 33.37 79.33
N HIS A 2 1.18 32.47 78.82
CA HIS A 2 1.55 31.55 77.75
C HIS A 2 0.98 32.13 76.44
N LYS A 3 1.87 32.56 75.54
CA LYS A 3 1.51 32.93 74.16
C LYS A 3 1.51 31.64 73.32
N PHE A 4 0.32 31.28 72.88
CA PHE A 4 0.12 30.14 71.97
C PHE A 4 0.90 30.32 70.65
N GLN A 5 1.75 29.37 70.35
CA GLN A 5 2.39 29.21 69.04
C GLN A 5 1.37 28.61 68.03
N GLY A 6 0.49 29.45 67.48
CA GLY A 6 -0.52 29.03 66.54
C GLY A 6 -0.14 29.08 65.06
N ASN A 7 1.13 29.41 64.70
CA ASN A 7 1.50 29.78 63.34
C ASN A 7 2.39 28.78 62.54
N SER A 8 2.83 27.69 63.16
CA SER A 8 3.72 26.73 62.48
C SER A 8 2.89 25.68 61.66
N LEU A 9 1.80 25.21 62.22
CA LEU A 9 0.94 24.19 61.58
C LEU A 9 0.31 24.66 60.29
N GLY A 10 -0.12 25.93 60.23
CA GLY A 10 -0.74 26.54 59.04
C GLY A 10 0.29 26.76 57.90
N LYS A 11 1.57 27.04 58.26
CA LYS A 11 2.62 27.16 57.25
C LYS A 11 3.01 25.78 56.68
N VAL A 12 3.12 24.76 57.53
CA VAL A 12 3.47 23.41 57.10
C VAL A 12 2.33 22.82 56.23
N LEU A 13 1.05 23.06 56.56
CA LEU A 13 -0.09 22.59 55.77
C LEU A 13 -0.15 23.30 54.41
N LYS A 14 0.12 24.61 54.31
CA LYS A 14 0.20 25.35 53.04
C LYS A 14 1.36 24.86 52.19
N THR A 15 2.52 24.60 52.77
CA THR A 15 3.69 24.08 52.05
C THR A 15 3.43 22.66 51.49
N LEU A 16 2.76 21.80 52.28
CA LEU A 16 2.38 20.46 51.87
C LEU A 16 1.36 20.47 50.73
N VAL A 17 0.36 21.35 50.77
CA VAL A 17 -0.61 21.51 49.71
C VAL A 17 0.05 22.06 48.44
N PHE A 18 1.01 22.99 48.54
CA PHE A 18 1.73 23.52 47.42
C PHE A 18 2.71 22.54 46.76
N LEU A 19 3.23 21.56 47.52
CA LEU A 19 4.08 20.46 47.02
C LEU A 19 3.27 19.31 46.40
N LEU A 20 2.03 19.08 46.88
CA LEU A 20 1.18 18.02 46.34
C LEU A 20 0.40 18.43 45.09
N PHE A 21 0.15 19.72 44.91
CA PHE A 21 -0.63 20.22 43.77
C PHE A 21 0.06 20.04 42.37
N PRO A 22 1.37 20.25 42.21
CA PRO A 22 2.03 19.97 40.92
C PRO A 22 2.17 18.47 40.62
N SER A 23 2.18 17.58 41.60
CA SER A 23 2.27 16.12 41.37
C SER A 23 0.96 15.54 40.85
N LEU A 24 -0.19 16.20 41.10
CA LEU A 24 -1.50 15.76 40.60
C LEU A 24 -1.76 16.12 39.14
N ILE A 25 -1.00 17.11 38.60
CA ILE A 25 -1.14 17.56 37.19
C ILE A 25 -0.37 16.65 36.23
N PHE A 26 0.57 15.84 36.73
CA PHE A 26 1.37 14.94 35.89
C PHE A 26 0.72 13.58 35.56
N ILE A 27 -0.48 13.28 36.10
CA ILE A 27 -1.12 11.98 35.94
C ILE A 27 -2.08 11.93 34.71
N THR A 28 -2.27 13.02 33.96
CA THR A 28 -3.30 13.09 32.91
C THR A 28 -2.82 12.80 31.50
N ASN A 29 -1.61 12.27 31.28
CA ASN A 29 -1.20 11.78 29.96
C ASN A 29 -1.05 10.27 29.92
N LEU A 30 -2.03 9.54 30.48
CA LEU A 30 -2.28 8.18 30.03
C LEU A 30 -3.02 8.32 28.68
N GLN A 31 -2.26 8.57 27.62
CA GLN A 31 -2.79 8.41 26.29
C GLN A 31 -3.15 6.93 26.16
N ALA A 32 -4.45 6.66 26.28
CA ALA A 32 -4.99 5.34 25.98
C ALA A 32 -4.53 4.98 24.56
N ASP A 33 -4.16 3.73 24.37
CA ASP A 33 -3.87 3.15 23.06
C ASP A 33 -5.03 3.49 22.09
N GLU A 34 -4.86 4.54 21.29
CA GLU A 34 -5.90 5.12 20.42
C GLU A 34 -6.13 4.30 19.14
N LEU A 35 -5.53 3.11 19.07
CA LEU A 35 -5.77 2.20 17.96
C LEU A 35 -7.25 1.77 17.95
N PRO A 36 -7.93 1.87 16.80
CA PRO A 36 -9.31 1.45 16.67
C PRO A 36 -9.57 0.06 17.23
N PRO A 37 -10.70 -0.16 17.93
CA PRO A 37 -11.06 -1.48 18.41
C PRO A 37 -11.33 -2.43 17.24
N ARG A 38 -11.18 -3.72 17.49
CA ARG A 38 -11.57 -4.75 16.51
C ARG A 38 -13.03 -4.59 16.14
N PRO A 39 -13.39 -4.58 14.84
CA PRO A 39 -14.77 -4.37 14.42
C PRO A 39 -15.70 -5.49 14.90
N PHE A 40 -16.88 -5.10 15.32
CA PHE A 40 -17.96 -6.03 15.66
C PHE A 40 -19.29 -5.54 15.04
N PRO A 41 -19.98 -6.33 14.18
CA PRO A 41 -19.55 -7.65 13.68
C PRO A 41 -18.23 -7.59 12.89
N PRO A 42 -17.49 -8.71 12.77
CA PRO A 42 -16.22 -8.75 12.05
C PRO A 42 -16.40 -8.38 10.57
N ARG A 43 -15.51 -7.51 10.06
CA ARG A 43 -15.48 -7.08 8.65
C ARG A 43 -14.05 -6.95 8.17
N LEU A 44 -13.85 -7.21 6.88
CA LEU A 44 -12.57 -7.00 6.21
C LEU A 44 -12.41 -5.56 5.72
N VAL A 45 -13.52 -4.86 5.39
CA VAL A 45 -13.49 -3.46 4.97
C VAL A 45 -14.05 -2.56 6.07
N ASN A 46 -13.22 -1.68 6.60
CA ASN A 46 -13.52 -0.80 7.73
C ASN A 46 -13.20 0.65 7.36
N ASP A 47 -14.19 1.38 6.86
CA ASP A 47 -14.06 2.78 6.43
C ASP A 47 -14.35 3.75 7.58
N LEU A 48 -13.34 3.97 8.45
CA LEU A 48 -13.47 4.87 9.60
C LEU A 48 -13.27 6.35 9.20
N ALA A 49 -12.70 6.62 8.03
CA ALA A 49 -12.53 7.96 7.50
C ALA A 49 -13.68 8.42 6.59
N GLY A 50 -14.59 7.51 6.20
CA GLY A 50 -15.72 7.82 5.34
C GLY A 50 -15.33 8.24 3.91
N ILE A 51 -14.31 7.60 3.34
CA ILE A 51 -13.74 7.96 2.03
C ILE A 51 -14.01 6.94 0.93
N ILE A 52 -14.66 5.83 1.25
CA ILE A 52 -15.01 4.78 0.29
C ILE A 52 -16.51 4.87 -0.03
N ASP A 53 -16.87 4.76 -1.30
CA ASP A 53 -18.27 4.73 -1.71
C ASP A 53 -19.01 3.57 -1.03
N PRO A 54 -20.20 3.78 -0.46
CA PRO A 54 -20.93 2.74 0.28
C PRO A 54 -21.21 1.48 -0.56
N SER A 55 -21.49 1.64 -1.84
CA SER A 55 -21.69 0.51 -2.77
C SER A 55 -20.39 -0.27 -2.99
N ALA A 56 -19.26 0.40 -3.04
CA ALA A 56 -17.95 -0.22 -3.19
C ALA A 56 -17.52 -0.96 -1.92
N ILE A 57 -17.87 -0.48 -0.73
CA ILE A 57 -17.62 -1.19 0.54
C ILE A 57 -18.27 -2.57 0.50
N ILE A 58 -19.54 -2.64 0.09
CA ILE A 58 -20.30 -3.92 0.00
C ILE A 58 -19.64 -4.87 -1.00
N GLN A 59 -19.30 -4.37 -2.19
CA GLN A 59 -18.68 -5.17 -3.24
C GLN A 59 -17.29 -5.68 -2.81
N LEU A 60 -16.48 -4.82 -2.21
CA LEU A 60 -15.14 -5.17 -1.77
C LEU A 60 -15.17 -6.16 -0.60
N GLU A 61 -16.07 -5.98 0.37
CA GLU A 61 -16.29 -6.92 1.46
C GLU A 61 -16.63 -8.30 0.95
N GLN A 62 -17.65 -8.41 0.07
CA GLN A 62 -18.04 -9.69 -0.54
C GLN A 62 -16.88 -10.37 -1.28
N LYS A 63 -16.11 -9.59 -2.03
CA LYS A 63 -14.95 -10.08 -2.78
C LYS A 63 -13.86 -10.60 -1.86
N LEU A 64 -13.55 -9.87 -0.79
CA LEU A 64 -12.53 -10.24 0.18
C LEU A 64 -12.95 -11.45 1.03
N VAL A 65 -14.22 -11.56 1.39
CA VAL A 65 -14.76 -12.74 2.10
C VAL A 65 -14.65 -13.97 1.21
N ALA A 66 -15.11 -13.90 -0.04
CA ALA A 66 -14.99 -15.01 -0.99
C ALA A 66 -13.52 -15.40 -1.24
N PHE A 67 -12.61 -14.42 -1.26
CA PHE A 67 -11.18 -14.66 -1.37
C PHE A 67 -10.62 -15.38 -0.15
N ASN A 68 -10.98 -14.93 1.06
CA ASN A 68 -10.61 -15.62 2.29
C ASN A 68 -11.11 -17.06 2.34
N ASP A 69 -12.36 -17.31 1.93
CA ASP A 69 -12.96 -18.65 1.93
C ASP A 69 -12.24 -19.62 0.99
N THR A 70 -11.71 -19.11 -0.13
CA THR A 70 -11.04 -19.94 -1.15
C THR A 70 -9.54 -20.12 -0.91
N THR A 71 -8.87 -19.12 -0.36
CA THR A 71 -7.40 -19.11 -0.20
C THR A 71 -6.92 -19.19 1.24
N SER A 72 -7.83 -18.98 2.19
CA SER A 72 -7.55 -18.76 3.61
C SER A 72 -6.77 -17.47 3.90
N THR A 73 -6.43 -16.67 2.89
CA THR A 73 -5.70 -15.40 3.05
C THR A 73 -6.66 -14.29 3.44
N GLN A 74 -6.33 -13.54 4.47
CA GLN A 74 -7.13 -12.43 4.97
C GLN A 74 -6.53 -11.10 4.55
N ILE A 75 -7.28 -10.32 3.79
CA ILE A 75 -6.90 -8.96 3.41
C ILE A 75 -7.87 -7.99 4.09
N ALA A 76 -7.35 -7.18 5.02
CA ALA A 76 -8.12 -6.14 5.70
C ALA A 76 -7.85 -4.78 5.04
N VAL A 77 -8.91 -4.03 4.78
CA VAL A 77 -8.84 -2.65 4.30
C VAL A 77 -9.37 -1.74 5.40
N VAL A 78 -8.54 -0.80 5.84
CA VAL A 78 -8.89 0.13 6.91
C VAL A 78 -8.59 1.54 6.46
N THR A 79 -9.55 2.44 6.64
CA THR A 79 -9.31 3.86 6.51
C THR A 79 -9.42 4.53 7.86
N VAL A 80 -8.55 5.49 8.16
CA VAL A 80 -8.57 6.23 9.43
C VAL A 80 -8.46 7.73 9.19
N PRO A 81 -9.18 8.57 9.96
CA PRO A 81 -9.08 10.02 9.82
C PRO A 81 -7.76 10.58 10.34
N SER A 82 -7.14 9.92 11.32
CA SER A 82 -5.89 10.34 11.96
C SER A 82 -5.01 9.14 12.30
N LEU A 83 -3.71 9.37 12.41
CA LEU A 83 -2.73 8.40 12.92
C LEU A 83 -2.40 8.66 14.40
N TYR A 84 -3.04 9.64 15.04
CA TYR A 84 -2.89 9.97 16.47
C TYR A 84 -1.42 10.18 16.91
N GLY A 85 -0.58 10.67 15.99
CA GLY A 85 0.84 10.91 16.25
C GLY A 85 1.77 9.70 16.03
N TYR A 86 1.21 8.54 15.67
CA TYR A 86 2.02 7.39 15.28
C TYR A 86 2.59 7.55 13.86
N GLU A 87 3.72 6.92 13.61
CA GLU A 87 4.20 6.69 12.26
C GLU A 87 3.31 5.62 11.59
N ILE A 88 3.01 5.77 10.30
CA ILE A 88 2.01 4.92 9.62
C ILE A 88 2.37 3.43 9.65
N ALA A 89 3.66 3.08 9.59
CA ALA A 89 4.07 1.69 9.65
C ALA A 89 3.77 1.09 11.03
N ASP A 90 4.21 1.76 12.10
CA ASP A 90 3.96 1.33 13.47
C ASP A 90 2.46 1.24 13.79
N PHE A 91 1.68 2.25 13.34
CA PHE A 91 0.22 2.23 13.50
C PHE A 91 -0.42 1.02 12.83
N THR A 92 -0.04 0.76 11.57
CA THR A 92 -0.66 -0.32 10.77
C THR A 92 -0.29 -1.69 11.33
N ASP A 93 0.96 -1.90 11.67
CA ASP A 93 1.47 -3.19 12.15
C ASP A 93 0.83 -3.52 13.51
N ARG A 94 0.79 -2.58 14.45
CA ARG A 94 0.08 -2.74 15.73
C ARG A 94 -1.42 -2.97 15.57
N LEU A 95 -2.06 -2.26 14.62
CA LEU A 95 -3.47 -2.44 14.36
C LEU A 95 -3.76 -3.82 13.79
N ALA A 96 -2.95 -4.30 12.86
CA ALA A 96 -3.07 -5.62 12.27
C ALA A 96 -2.89 -6.73 13.31
N GLU A 97 -1.92 -6.59 14.21
CA GLU A 97 -1.72 -7.50 15.34
C GLU A 97 -2.88 -7.44 16.36
N LYS A 98 -3.31 -6.23 16.76
CA LYS A 98 -4.43 -6.03 17.69
C LYS A 98 -5.72 -6.66 17.18
N TRP A 99 -5.97 -6.57 15.87
CA TRP A 99 -7.13 -7.21 15.26
C TRP A 99 -6.91 -8.69 14.99
N GLY A 100 -5.66 -9.14 14.90
CA GLY A 100 -5.26 -10.51 14.61
C GLY A 100 -5.54 -10.90 13.16
N VAL A 101 -5.23 -9.99 12.20
CA VAL A 101 -5.46 -10.22 10.77
C VAL A 101 -4.61 -11.40 10.26
N GLY A 102 -5.22 -12.31 9.53
CA GLY A 102 -4.59 -13.55 9.10
C GLY A 102 -4.93 -14.73 10.00
N GLN A 103 -4.38 -15.88 9.72
CA GLN A 103 -4.59 -17.11 10.47
C GLN A 103 -3.36 -17.46 11.30
N LYS A 104 -3.59 -17.84 12.54
CA LYS A 104 -2.53 -18.28 13.46
C LYS A 104 -1.71 -19.43 12.85
N GLY A 105 -0.40 -19.25 12.81
CA GLY A 105 0.54 -20.25 12.30
C GLY A 105 0.64 -20.32 10.77
N LYS A 106 -0.23 -19.62 10.03
CA LYS A 106 -0.07 -19.39 8.61
C LYS A 106 0.44 -17.96 8.32
N ASP A 107 0.11 -17.02 9.21
CA ASP A 107 0.49 -15.62 9.16
C ASP A 107 0.21 -14.98 7.78
N ASN A 108 -0.90 -15.42 7.16
CA ASN A 108 -1.33 -15.11 5.81
C ASN A 108 -2.30 -13.91 5.78
N GLY A 109 -2.01 -12.92 6.59
CA GLY A 109 -2.75 -11.66 6.65
C GLY A 109 -2.09 -10.55 5.84
N ALA A 110 -2.89 -9.65 5.27
CA ALA A 110 -2.43 -8.38 4.75
C ALA A 110 -3.35 -7.26 5.22
N MET A 111 -2.81 -6.09 5.53
CA MET A 111 -3.58 -4.90 5.88
C MET A 111 -3.22 -3.75 4.96
N ILE A 112 -4.24 -3.15 4.33
CA ILE A 112 -4.14 -1.89 3.61
C ILE A 112 -4.70 -0.81 4.53
N LEU A 113 -3.85 0.10 5.00
CA LEU A 113 -4.27 1.26 5.78
C LEU A 113 -4.17 2.52 4.93
N VAL A 114 -5.23 3.33 4.93
CA VAL A 114 -5.26 4.61 4.23
C VAL A 114 -5.70 5.72 5.19
N LYS A 115 -4.85 6.74 5.36
CA LYS A 115 -5.19 7.99 6.01
C LYS A 115 -5.29 9.05 4.92
N PRO A 116 -6.49 9.61 4.64
CA PRO A 116 -6.66 10.60 3.59
C PRO A 116 -5.91 11.90 3.91
N LYS A 117 -5.63 12.67 2.86
CA LYS A 117 -5.17 14.05 3.04
C LYS A 117 -6.30 14.87 3.67
N ASN A 118 -6.01 15.53 4.79
CA ASN A 118 -6.95 16.35 5.53
C ASN A 118 -6.23 17.56 6.18
N SER A 119 -6.92 18.28 7.09
CA SER A 119 -6.34 19.40 7.83
C SER A 119 -5.13 19.04 8.70
N GLU A 120 -4.96 17.77 9.07
CA GLU A 120 -3.81 17.28 9.86
C GLU A 120 -2.56 17.06 9.01
N GLY A 121 -2.65 17.13 7.66
CA GLY A 121 -1.51 16.99 6.76
C GLY A 121 -1.72 16.07 5.57
N ASN A 122 -0.62 15.52 5.07
CA ASN A 122 -0.58 14.68 3.88
C ASN A 122 -1.42 13.40 4.02
N GLY A 123 -1.82 12.87 2.88
CA GLY A 123 -2.34 11.51 2.79
C GLY A 123 -1.23 10.47 2.93
N TYR A 124 -1.56 9.36 3.57
CA TYR A 124 -0.64 8.23 3.77
C TYR A 124 -1.33 6.92 3.45
N VAL A 125 -0.59 6.00 2.88
CA VAL A 125 -1.02 4.62 2.65
C VAL A 125 0.08 3.66 3.08
N ARG A 126 -0.30 2.55 3.70
CA ARG A 126 0.58 1.42 4.00
C ARG A 126 -0.08 0.12 3.57
N ILE A 127 0.73 -0.75 3.01
CA ILE A 127 0.44 -2.17 2.88
C ILE A 127 1.37 -2.87 3.86
N SER A 128 0.80 -3.53 4.85
CA SER A 128 1.53 -4.38 5.79
C SER A 128 1.14 -5.83 5.53
N VAL A 129 2.11 -6.73 5.56
CA VAL A 129 1.92 -8.16 5.28
C VAL A 129 2.42 -9.02 6.43
N GLY A 130 1.70 -10.09 6.71
CA GLY A 130 2.14 -11.11 7.65
C GLY A 130 3.23 -12.01 7.02
N TYR A 131 4.00 -12.66 7.89
CA TYR A 131 5.15 -13.48 7.49
C TYR A 131 4.84 -14.50 6.39
N GLY A 132 3.64 -15.08 6.36
CA GLY A 132 3.23 -16.05 5.35
C GLY A 132 2.98 -15.49 3.96
N LEU A 133 3.00 -14.16 3.79
CA LEU A 133 2.83 -13.50 2.49
C LEU A 133 4.08 -12.75 2.01
N GLU A 134 5.12 -12.64 2.83
CA GLU A 134 6.33 -11.84 2.50
C GLU A 134 7.06 -12.37 1.26
N ASP A 135 7.03 -13.68 1.02
CA ASP A 135 7.63 -14.29 -0.18
C ASP A 135 6.91 -13.85 -1.47
N VAL A 136 5.62 -13.54 -1.38
CA VAL A 136 4.77 -13.18 -2.53
C VAL A 136 4.61 -11.67 -2.65
N ILE A 137 4.41 -11.00 -1.51
CA ILE A 137 4.23 -9.55 -1.44
C ILE A 137 5.42 -8.95 -0.70
N THR A 138 6.56 -8.92 -1.37
CA THR A 138 7.77 -8.30 -0.83
C THR A 138 7.60 -6.78 -0.70
N ASP A 139 8.47 -6.12 0.06
CA ASP A 139 8.45 -4.65 0.20
C ASP A 139 8.51 -3.92 -1.15
N ALA A 140 9.26 -4.48 -2.10
CA ALA A 140 9.34 -3.91 -3.45
C ALA A 140 8.01 -4.03 -4.21
N VAL A 141 7.31 -5.16 -4.07
CA VAL A 141 5.97 -5.39 -4.63
C VAL A 141 4.96 -4.45 -3.98
N ALA A 142 4.92 -4.39 -2.65
CA ALA A 142 4.02 -3.51 -1.90
C ALA A 142 4.22 -2.05 -2.28
N ARG A 143 5.48 -1.59 -2.38
CA ARG A 143 5.82 -0.23 -2.84
C ARG A 143 5.29 0.03 -4.25
N ARG A 144 5.49 -0.90 -5.18
CA ARG A 144 5.02 -0.75 -6.55
C ARG A 144 3.49 -0.68 -6.63
N ILE A 145 2.77 -1.50 -5.86
CA ILE A 145 1.31 -1.43 -5.77
C ILE A 145 0.88 -0.03 -5.31
N ILE A 146 1.48 0.49 -4.24
CA ILE A 146 1.18 1.81 -3.72
C ILE A 146 1.43 2.89 -4.77
N GLU A 147 2.62 2.90 -5.39
CA GLU A 147 3.04 3.96 -6.30
C GLU A 147 2.31 3.92 -7.65
N LYS A 148 1.97 2.75 -8.15
CA LYS A 148 1.41 2.58 -9.50
C LYS A 148 -0.10 2.41 -9.51
N GLU A 149 -0.66 1.72 -8.52
CA GLU A 149 -2.07 1.36 -8.51
C GLU A 149 -2.91 2.22 -7.55
N MET A 150 -2.32 2.79 -6.48
CA MET A 150 -3.10 3.49 -5.47
C MET A 150 -2.90 5.02 -5.52
N ILE A 151 -1.67 5.51 -5.38
CA ILE A 151 -1.36 6.95 -5.30
C ILE A 151 -1.86 7.76 -6.50
N PRO A 152 -1.82 7.29 -7.76
CA PRO A 152 -2.34 8.06 -8.90
C PRO A 152 -3.82 8.42 -8.75
N TYR A 153 -4.64 7.53 -8.19
CA TYR A 153 -6.05 7.79 -7.89
C TYR A 153 -6.22 8.68 -6.66
N PHE A 154 -5.44 8.44 -5.60
CA PHE A 154 -5.51 9.24 -4.37
C PHE A 154 -5.18 10.71 -4.60
N ARG A 155 -4.25 11.01 -5.50
CA ARG A 155 -3.95 12.39 -5.93
C ARG A 155 -5.12 13.08 -6.62
N GLN A 156 -6.03 12.31 -7.21
CA GLN A 156 -7.24 12.80 -7.85
C GLN A 156 -8.45 12.82 -6.89
N GLY A 157 -8.25 12.40 -5.61
CA GLY A 157 -9.31 12.27 -4.63
C GLY A 157 -10.16 10.99 -4.77
N ASP A 158 -9.85 10.12 -5.72
CA ASP A 158 -10.59 8.88 -5.96
C ASP A 158 -10.02 7.74 -5.09
N TYR A 159 -10.33 7.82 -3.79
CA TYR A 159 -9.86 6.82 -2.82
C TYR A 159 -10.44 5.44 -3.10
N THR A 160 -11.70 5.38 -3.48
CA THR A 160 -12.41 4.13 -3.79
C THR A 160 -11.68 3.33 -4.85
N LYS A 161 -11.38 3.96 -6.01
CA LYS A 161 -10.67 3.26 -7.10
C LYS A 161 -9.26 2.87 -6.72
N GLY A 162 -8.52 3.73 -6.03
CA GLY A 162 -7.16 3.40 -5.60
C GLY A 162 -7.11 2.21 -4.65
N ILE A 163 -8.03 2.15 -3.69
CA ILE A 163 -8.14 1.02 -2.75
C ILE A 163 -8.52 -0.26 -3.50
N MET A 164 -9.52 -0.20 -4.38
CA MET A 164 -9.94 -1.36 -5.17
C MET A 164 -8.81 -1.88 -6.06
N ALA A 165 -8.09 -1.00 -6.76
CA ALA A 165 -6.99 -1.37 -7.62
C ALA A 165 -5.84 -2.04 -6.85
N GLY A 166 -5.40 -1.46 -5.74
CA GLY A 166 -4.37 -2.06 -4.89
C GLY A 166 -4.78 -3.40 -4.31
N THR A 167 -6.01 -3.51 -3.83
CA THR A 167 -6.55 -4.77 -3.29
C THR A 167 -6.62 -5.87 -4.34
N GLU A 168 -7.03 -5.55 -5.57
CA GLU A 168 -7.10 -6.50 -6.69
C GLU A 168 -5.72 -7.11 -6.98
N VAL A 169 -4.68 -6.28 -7.04
CA VAL A 169 -3.32 -6.76 -7.30
C VAL A 169 -2.83 -7.67 -6.16
N ILE A 170 -3.08 -7.30 -4.89
CA ILE A 170 -2.73 -8.14 -3.74
C ILE A 170 -3.42 -9.50 -3.83
N MET A 171 -4.73 -9.54 -4.13
CA MET A 171 -5.47 -10.78 -4.30
C MET A 171 -4.89 -11.66 -5.42
N ASN A 172 -4.57 -11.07 -6.57
CA ASN A 172 -4.06 -11.80 -7.72
C ASN A 172 -2.65 -12.38 -7.46
N LEU A 173 -1.79 -11.64 -6.78
CA LEU A 173 -0.47 -12.12 -6.36
C LEU A 173 -0.61 -13.23 -5.31
N SER A 174 -1.40 -13.03 -4.26
CA SER A 174 -1.58 -13.99 -3.18
C SER A 174 -2.28 -15.29 -3.62
N SER A 175 -3.07 -15.25 -4.71
CA SER A 175 -3.69 -16.45 -5.30
C SER A 175 -2.78 -17.20 -6.30
N GLY A 176 -1.56 -16.70 -6.53
CA GLY A 176 -0.64 -17.27 -7.51
C GLY A 176 -1.05 -17.08 -8.98
N LYS A 177 -2.05 -16.22 -9.26
CA LYS A 177 -2.43 -15.87 -10.64
C LYS A 177 -1.33 -15.10 -11.36
N PHE A 178 -0.53 -14.34 -10.60
CA PHE A 178 0.62 -13.59 -11.11
C PHE A 178 1.84 -13.90 -10.25
N LYS A 179 3.01 -13.91 -10.88
CA LYS A 179 4.28 -14.02 -10.17
C LYS A 179 4.76 -12.63 -9.77
N ALA A 180 5.31 -12.50 -8.57
CA ALA A 180 5.86 -11.24 -8.07
C ALA A 180 6.95 -10.68 -8.99
N GLU A 181 7.80 -11.55 -9.56
CA GLU A 181 8.87 -11.19 -10.48
C GLU A 181 8.33 -10.56 -11.78
N ASP A 182 7.24 -11.11 -12.33
CA ASP A 182 6.59 -10.58 -13.53
C ASP A 182 5.96 -9.21 -13.25
N TYR A 183 5.42 -9.03 -12.06
CA TYR A 183 4.85 -7.75 -11.63
C TYR A 183 5.93 -6.67 -11.42
N ILE A 184 7.05 -7.01 -10.78
CA ILE A 184 8.19 -6.09 -10.62
C ILE A 184 8.92 -5.88 -11.94
N GLY A 185 9.12 -6.97 -12.71
CA GLY A 185 9.87 -7.00 -13.96
C GLY A 185 9.15 -6.41 -15.18
N GLY A 186 7.96 -5.89 -15.04
CA GLY A 186 7.11 -5.32 -16.13
C GLY A 186 7.73 -4.22 -17.02
N GLY A 187 9.05 -4.16 -17.08
CA GLY A 187 9.87 -3.41 -18.01
C GLY A 187 10.90 -4.23 -18.80
N SER A 188 11.00 -5.54 -18.53
CA SER A 188 12.09 -6.39 -19.04
C SER A 188 11.87 -6.94 -20.46
N SER A 189 10.64 -6.96 -20.98
CA SER A 189 10.40 -7.31 -22.39
C SER A 189 10.97 -6.29 -23.39
N SER A 190 11.24 -5.07 -22.96
CA SER A 190 11.91 -4.06 -23.78
C SER A 190 13.40 -4.35 -23.98
N ALA A 191 14.07 -4.98 -23.01
CA ALA A 191 15.50 -5.27 -23.11
C ALA A 191 15.78 -6.38 -24.17
N ILE A 192 14.91 -7.37 -24.25
CA ILE A 192 15.01 -8.42 -25.28
C ILE A 192 14.70 -7.83 -26.66
N GLY A 193 13.67 -6.97 -26.76
CA GLY A 193 13.33 -6.26 -27.99
C GLY A 193 14.47 -5.35 -28.47
N ILE A 194 15.10 -4.59 -27.57
CA ILE A 194 16.25 -3.73 -27.85
C ILE A 194 17.47 -4.57 -28.24
N GLY A 195 17.73 -5.68 -27.57
CA GLY A 195 18.82 -6.60 -27.92
C GLY A 195 18.67 -7.18 -29.32
N ILE A 196 17.50 -7.69 -29.66
CA ILE A 196 17.20 -8.20 -31.02
C ILE A 196 17.31 -7.06 -32.05
N PHE A 197 16.80 -5.89 -31.75
CA PHE A 197 16.88 -4.72 -32.63
C PHE A 197 18.34 -4.30 -32.89
N ILE A 198 19.19 -4.28 -31.87
CA ILE A 198 20.63 -3.99 -32.01
C ILE A 198 21.31 -5.07 -32.85
N ILE A 199 20.98 -6.34 -32.67
CA ILE A 199 21.52 -7.45 -33.47
C ILE A 199 21.12 -7.31 -34.94
N ILE A 200 19.86 -6.96 -35.20
CA ILE A 200 19.39 -6.71 -36.59
C ILE A 200 20.10 -5.52 -37.22
N LEU A 201 20.22 -4.39 -36.51
CA LEU A 201 20.95 -3.22 -37.00
C LEU A 201 22.42 -3.53 -37.27
N PHE A 202 23.06 -4.27 -36.37
CA PHE A 202 24.44 -4.70 -36.51
C PHE A 202 24.60 -5.65 -37.73
N GLY A 203 23.65 -6.56 -37.92
CA GLY A 203 23.59 -7.46 -39.06
C GLY A 203 23.45 -6.70 -40.38
N ILE A 204 22.57 -5.69 -40.46
CA ILE A 204 22.41 -4.81 -41.63
C ILE A 204 23.68 -3.99 -41.88
N PHE A 205 24.30 -3.47 -40.82
CA PHE A 205 25.57 -2.74 -40.90
C PHE A 205 26.70 -3.62 -41.44
N LEU A 206 26.81 -4.85 -40.90
CA LEU A 206 27.83 -5.82 -41.33
C LEU A 206 27.60 -6.26 -42.77
N MET A 207 26.34 -6.48 -43.17
CA MET A 207 25.97 -6.82 -44.55
C MET A 207 26.34 -5.69 -45.53
N ARG A 208 26.08 -4.43 -45.12
CA ARG A 208 26.47 -3.27 -45.91
C ARG A 208 27.99 -3.09 -46.03
N PHE A 209 28.74 -3.46 -44.98
CA PHE A 209 30.21 -3.40 -44.97
C PHE A 209 30.85 -4.50 -45.82
N LEU A 210 30.27 -5.73 -45.77
CA LEU A 210 30.79 -6.88 -46.52
C LEU A 210 30.39 -6.91 -47.98
N PHE A 211 29.24 -6.33 -48.35
CA PHE A 211 28.67 -6.34 -49.69
C PHE A 211 28.63 -4.97 -50.37
N ALA A 212 29.23 -3.95 -49.76
CA ALA A 212 29.38 -2.64 -50.45
C ALA A 212 30.45 -2.75 -51.52
N PRO A 213 30.12 -2.74 -52.82
CA PRO A 213 31.13 -2.52 -53.86
C PRO A 213 31.69 -1.11 -53.66
N PHE A 214 32.99 -0.97 -53.78
CA PHE A 214 33.70 0.31 -53.76
C PHE A 214 33.18 1.15 -54.94
N ALA A 215 32.09 1.91 -54.72
CA ALA A 215 31.61 2.90 -55.64
C ALA A 215 31.77 4.28 -55.00
N ILE A 216 32.82 4.95 -55.33
CA ILE A 216 33.02 6.37 -55.08
C ILE A 216 32.02 7.13 -55.96
N GLY A 217 30.87 7.52 -55.40
CA GLY A 217 29.82 8.23 -56.11
C GLY A 217 28.92 9.00 -55.16
N ARG A 218 29.14 10.27 -55.10
CA ARG A 218 28.48 11.41 -54.51
C ARG A 218 26.96 11.39 -54.71
N SER A 219 26.17 11.15 -53.62
CA SER A 219 24.80 11.64 -53.52
C SER A 219 24.37 11.69 -52.06
N SER A 220 24.10 12.91 -51.57
CA SER A 220 23.58 13.18 -50.22
C SER A 220 22.08 12.84 -50.20
N SER A 221 21.73 11.73 -49.59
CA SER A 221 20.33 11.42 -49.28
C SER A 221 20.08 11.57 -47.78
N PHE A 222 19.36 12.62 -47.41
CA PHE A 222 18.95 12.91 -46.02
C PHE A 222 17.84 11.99 -45.48
N TRP A 223 17.38 11.04 -46.27
CA TRP A 223 16.27 10.15 -45.94
C TRP A 223 16.48 9.27 -44.69
N PRO A 224 17.68 8.72 -44.40
CA PRO A 224 17.88 7.91 -43.19
C PRO A 224 17.74 8.70 -41.90
N MET A 225 18.03 10.00 -41.92
CA MET A 225 17.99 10.86 -40.72
C MET A 225 16.55 11.21 -40.31
N ILE A 226 15.65 11.36 -41.29
CA ILE A 226 14.22 11.62 -41.03
C ILE A 226 13.53 10.36 -40.47
N LEU A 227 13.92 9.18 -40.95
CA LEU A 227 13.39 7.90 -40.42
C LEU A 227 13.83 7.66 -38.96
N LEU A 228 15.09 8.00 -38.63
CA LEU A 228 15.62 7.88 -37.27
C LEU A 228 14.93 8.84 -36.30
N MET A 229 14.64 10.07 -36.75
CA MET A 229 14.01 11.09 -35.91
C MET A 229 12.54 10.78 -35.59
N ASN A 230 11.82 10.07 -36.49
CA ASN A 230 10.45 9.63 -36.27
C ASN A 230 10.36 8.40 -35.36
N MET A 231 11.45 7.63 -35.23
CA MET A 231 11.51 6.43 -34.37
C MET A 231 11.83 6.74 -32.92
N PHE A 232 12.50 7.85 -32.61
CA PHE A 232 12.82 8.27 -31.24
C PHE A 232 11.80 9.21 -30.60
N GLY A 233 10.78 9.66 -31.36
CA GLY A 233 9.85 10.73 -30.95
C GLY A 233 8.52 10.25 -30.34
N ARG A 234 8.29 8.95 -30.13
CA ARG A 234 6.98 8.51 -29.63
C ARG A 234 7.11 7.38 -28.62
N GLY A 235 7.71 7.72 -27.48
CA GLY A 235 7.64 6.92 -26.26
C GLY A 235 6.28 7.06 -25.58
N GLY A 236 5.21 6.62 -26.21
CA GLY A 236 3.96 6.37 -25.53
C GLY A 236 4.09 5.07 -24.73
N HIS A 237 4.23 5.17 -23.42
CA HIS A 237 4.12 4.04 -22.52
C HIS A 237 2.69 3.50 -22.54
N ASN A 238 2.36 2.67 -23.53
CA ASN A 238 1.23 1.77 -23.47
C ASN A 238 1.73 0.43 -22.93
N GLY A 239 2.02 0.40 -21.64
CA GLY A 239 2.15 -0.87 -20.92
C GLY A 239 0.83 -1.64 -21.05
N LYS A 240 0.91 -2.94 -21.32
CA LYS A 240 -0.20 -3.89 -21.41
C LYS A 240 -0.97 -4.09 -20.09
N TRP A 241 -1.09 -3.04 -19.30
CA TRP A 241 -1.83 -3.01 -18.02
C TRP A 241 -3.33 -2.79 -18.21
N LYS A 242 -3.80 -2.51 -19.44
CA LYS A 242 -5.25 -2.40 -19.71
C LYS A 242 -5.98 -3.73 -19.54
N ASP A 243 -5.28 -4.85 -19.62
CA ASP A 243 -5.89 -6.17 -19.44
C ASP A 243 -6.02 -6.57 -17.96
N PHE A 244 -5.46 -5.79 -17.03
CA PHE A 244 -5.57 -6.01 -15.60
C PHE A 244 -6.89 -5.53 -14.98
N SER A 245 -7.59 -4.60 -15.64
CA SER A 245 -8.81 -3.99 -15.09
C SER A 245 -10.09 -4.72 -15.49
N SER A 246 -10.02 -5.79 -16.27
CA SER A 246 -11.21 -6.42 -16.86
C SER A 246 -11.35 -7.91 -16.55
N GLY A 247 -10.85 -8.35 -15.42
CA GLY A 247 -11.20 -9.67 -14.90
C GLY A 247 -12.56 -9.64 -14.22
N SER A 248 -13.66 -9.64 -15.02
CA SER A 248 -14.96 -10.01 -14.50
C SER A 248 -14.97 -11.52 -14.20
N GLY A 249 -14.20 -11.91 -13.19
CA GLY A 249 -14.28 -13.22 -12.58
C GLY A 249 -15.59 -13.31 -11.83
N TRP A 250 -16.51 -14.03 -12.41
CA TRP A 250 -17.78 -14.41 -11.81
C TRP A 250 -17.53 -15.18 -10.51
N PHE A 251 -17.59 -14.49 -9.38
CA PHE A 251 -17.80 -15.13 -8.08
C PHE A 251 -19.30 -15.16 -7.84
N GLY A 252 -19.90 -16.31 -8.10
CA GLY A 252 -21.29 -16.57 -7.81
C GLY A 252 -21.58 -16.34 -6.33
N GLY A 253 -22.60 -15.52 -6.06
CA GLY A 253 -23.01 -15.12 -4.74
C GLY A 253 -23.49 -16.28 -3.89
N GLY A 254 -22.77 -16.53 -2.83
CA GLY A 254 -23.27 -17.09 -1.60
C GLY A 254 -22.90 -16.10 -0.52
N GLY A 255 -23.90 -15.53 0.15
CA GLY A 255 -23.69 -14.55 1.20
C GLY A 255 -23.03 -15.18 2.44
N SER A 256 -21.75 -15.50 2.35
CA SER A 256 -20.97 -15.87 3.51
C SER A 256 -20.61 -14.58 4.27
N SER A 257 -20.84 -14.57 5.58
CA SER A 257 -20.35 -13.51 6.44
C SER A 257 -18.93 -13.84 6.88
N PHE A 258 -18.07 -12.80 6.96
CA PHE A 258 -16.71 -12.98 7.47
C PHE A 258 -16.72 -13.51 8.90
N GLY A 259 -16.12 -14.68 9.11
CA GLY A 259 -16.11 -15.38 10.41
C GLY A 259 -15.19 -14.74 11.47
N GLY A 260 -14.38 -13.76 11.10
CA GLY A 260 -13.47 -13.03 11.96
C GLY A 260 -11.99 -13.31 11.70
N PHE A 261 -11.15 -12.46 12.28
CA PHE A 261 -9.69 -12.57 12.17
C PHE A 261 -9.15 -13.73 13.02
N GLY A 262 -8.15 -14.43 12.49
CA GLY A 262 -7.65 -15.70 13.03
C GLY A 262 -6.37 -15.61 13.87
N GLY A 263 -5.77 -14.42 14.06
CA GLY A 263 -4.59 -14.24 14.91
C GLY A 263 -3.25 -14.46 14.18
N GLY A 264 -3.10 -13.92 12.99
CA GLY A 264 -1.82 -13.88 12.27
C GLY A 264 -0.84 -12.90 12.90
N SER A 265 0.46 -13.09 12.64
CA SER A 265 1.55 -12.25 13.11
C SER A 265 2.14 -11.42 11.98
N PHE A 266 2.60 -10.20 12.30
CA PHE A 266 3.20 -9.25 11.38
C PHE A 266 4.64 -8.95 11.80
N GLY A 267 5.56 -8.89 10.83
CA GLY A 267 6.99 -8.65 11.07
C GLY A 267 7.48 -7.30 10.62
N GLY A 268 6.55 -6.39 10.23
CA GLY A 268 6.92 -5.09 9.67
C GLY A 268 7.17 -5.11 8.17
N GLY A 269 7.00 -6.26 7.48
CA GLY A 269 7.06 -6.36 6.02
C GLY A 269 5.99 -5.50 5.34
N GLY A 270 6.30 -4.99 4.14
CA GLY A 270 5.41 -4.14 3.37
C GLY A 270 6.01 -2.79 2.98
N ALA A 271 5.18 -1.84 2.59
CA ALA A 271 5.64 -0.51 2.18
C ALA A 271 4.66 0.59 2.55
N SER A 272 5.18 1.81 2.68
CA SER A 272 4.40 3.03 2.89
C SER A 272 4.56 4.00 1.73
N GLY A 273 3.56 4.85 1.50
CA GLY A 273 3.59 5.94 0.55
C GLY A 273 2.81 7.15 1.05
N SER A 274 3.08 8.32 0.46
CA SER A 274 2.38 9.57 0.78
C SER A 274 2.08 10.36 -0.49
N TRP A 275 1.05 11.25 -0.42
CA TRP A 275 0.68 12.15 -1.52
C TRP A 275 0.14 13.50 -1.05
#